data_29e11e454b5eac3f1a54c96d5d8856b9
#
_entry.id   29e11e454b5eac3f1a54c96d5d8856b9
#
_cell.length_a   1.000
_cell.length_b   1.000
_cell.length_c   1.000
_cell.angle_alpha   90.00
_cell.angle_beta   90.00
_cell.angle_gamma   90.00
#
_symmetry.space_group_name_H-M   'P 1'
#
loop_
_entity.id
_entity.type
_entity.pdbx_description
1 polymer ?
#
loop_
_entity_poly.entity_id
_entity_poly.type
_entity_poly.pdbx_seq_one_letter_code
_entity_poly.pdbx_strand_id
1 'polypeptide(L)'
;MSRDAVRLANRLKHRHLMLLVNIDRHKSLTRVAAQTGISQPAVTKSLAELEDIFGAPLFLRTGSGLQPTQLGNLALVRARHMLSDLDLWEREVEALQAGRSAHLHVGVVPYVSSALLTAAISQLHRRHGVTLSLHRATTDHLVPMLRQHELDCIISRATSTVMHEDLIHRVLYRQRPRLVAHGRLAQRLARRKPDWAAVAALDWVLPAANTPTRQLIVEHFIRAGMQPPSPVLEAYSTDVIEGILSQNETSISVVPEDIARELCQRGRLGMVPWDFGWELPPINLIRRKREQALTAESQFSDILLDLCANAAAPEPAHA
;
A
#
# COMPACT_ATOMS: atom_id res chain seq x y z
N MET A 1 -2.28 -4.38 37.43
CA MET A 1 -1.04 -4.68 36.67
C MET A 1 -0.37 -5.89 37.31
N SER A 2 -0.12 -6.95 36.57
CA SER A 2 0.55 -8.17 37.08
C SER A 2 2.00 -7.85 37.46
N ARG A 3 2.53 -8.54 38.49
CA ARG A 3 3.93 -8.38 38.97
C ARG A 3 4.97 -8.57 37.85
N ASP A 4 4.66 -9.33 36.81
CA ASP A 4 5.55 -9.61 35.69
C ASP A 4 5.57 -8.49 34.65
N ALA A 5 4.46 -7.73 34.47
CA ALA A 5 4.42 -6.56 33.58
C ALA A 5 5.32 -5.41 34.10
N VAL A 6 5.43 -5.26 35.42
CA VAL A 6 6.34 -4.30 36.06
C VAL A 6 7.82 -4.67 35.82
N ARG A 7 8.14 -5.97 35.68
CA ARG A 7 9.52 -6.42 35.41
C ARG A 7 9.97 -6.05 33.99
N LEU A 8 9.14 -6.25 32.97
CA LEU A 8 9.47 -5.92 31.58
C LEU A 8 9.71 -4.41 31.39
N ALA A 9 8.79 -3.57 31.86
CA ALA A 9 8.86 -2.12 31.70
C ALA A 9 10.12 -1.50 32.33
N ASN A 10 10.58 -2.04 33.48
CA ASN A 10 11.74 -1.50 34.19
C ASN A 10 13.10 -2.02 33.71
N ARG A 11 13.12 -3.14 32.97
CA ARG A 11 14.37 -3.82 32.53
C ARG A 11 14.59 -3.71 31.02
N LEU A 12 13.54 -3.59 30.22
CA LEU A 12 13.62 -3.47 28.77
C LEU A 12 14.12 -2.06 28.40
N LYS A 13 15.16 -2.02 27.55
CA LYS A 13 15.78 -0.77 27.09
C LYS A 13 15.67 -0.68 25.58
N HIS A 14 15.68 0.53 25.03
CA HIS A 14 15.68 0.77 23.57
C HIS A 14 16.72 -0.08 22.82
N ARG A 15 17.95 -0.17 23.35
CA ARG A 15 19.01 -1.01 22.75
C ARG A 15 18.63 -2.49 22.64
N HIS A 16 17.74 -3.02 23.49
CA HIS A 16 17.26 -4.40 23.44
C HIS A 16 16.28 -4.59 22.29
N LEU A 17 15.44 -3.59 22.00
CA LEU A 17 14.53 -3.61 20.85
C LEU A 17 15.32 -3.60 19.54
N MET A 18 16.31 -2.71 19.44
CA MET A 18 17.22 -2.65 18.29
C MET A 18 17.98 -3.97 18.10
N LEU A 19 18.44 -4.58 19.18
CA LEU A 19 19.14 -5.87 19.14
C LEU A 19 18.24 -6.98 18.55
N LEU A 20 17.01 -7.09 19.03
CA LEU A 20 16.02 -8.06 18.50
C LEU A 20 15.85 -7.95 16.99
N VAL A 21 15.59 -6.75 16.52
CA VAL A 21 15.36 -6.49 15.09
C VAL A 21 16.61 -6.76 14.25
N ASN A 22 17.78 -6.37 14.74
CA ASN A 22 19.04 -6.65 14.05
C ASN A 22 19.39 -8.14 13.98
N ILE A 23 19.13 -8.92 15.06
CA ILE A 23 19.33 -10.38 15.04
C ILE A 23 18.39 -11.02 14.02
N ASP A 24 17.13 -10.61 14.00
CA ASP A 24 16.16 -11.15 13.04
C ASP A 24 16.54 -10.82 11.59
N ARG A 25 17.04 -9.60 11.33
CA ARG A 25 17.49 -9.17 10.01
C ARG A 25 18.71 -9.95 9.51
N HIS A 26 19.72 -10.11 10.37
CA HIS A 26 21.03 -10.65 9.96
C HIS A 26 21.20 -12.16 10.24
N LYS A 27 20.33 -12.75 11.06
CA LYS A 27 20.34 -14.18 11.47
C LYS A 27 21.69 -14.64 12.06
N SER A 28 22.58 -13.71 12.44
CA SER A 28 23.94 -13.98 12.89
C SER A 28 24.45 -12.90 13.86
N LEU A 29 24.88 -13.32 15.07
CA LEU A 29 25.42 -12.39 16.07
C LEU A 29 26.73 -11.73 15.61
N THR A 30 27.54 -12.42 14.81
CA THR A 30 28.77 -11.86 14.25
C THR A 30 28.46 -10.74 13.25
N ARG A 31 27.44 -10.91 12.40
CA ARG A 31 27.00 -9.87 11.47
C ARG A 31 26.38 -8.68 12.20
N VAL A 32 25.59 -8.94 13.26
CA VAL A 32 25.05 -7.87 14.11
C VAL A 32 26.18 -7.08 14.76
N ALA A 33 27.20 -7.75 15.30
CA ALA A 33 28.37 -7.11 15.90
C ALA A 33 29.09 -6.18 14.90
N ALA A 34 29.35 -6.69 13.69
CA ALA A 34 29.99 -5.91 12.62
C ALA A 34 29.16 -4.67 12.22
N GLN A 35 27.82 -4.82 12.13
CA GLN A 35 26.91 -3.75 11.72
C GLN A 35 26.74 -2.68 12.80
N THR A 36 26.77 -3.07 14.09
CA THR A 36 26.54 -2.15 15.22
C THR A 36 27.83 -1.57 15.81
N GLY A 37 28.99 -2.01 15.34
CA GLY A 37 30.30 -1.52 15.81
C GLY A 37 30.67 -1.99 17.23
N ILE A 38 30.01 -3.05 17.74
CA ILE A 38 30.32 -3.63 19.07
C ILE A 38 30.89 -5.05 18.93
N SER A 39 31.57 -5.53 19.99
CA SER A 39 32.16 -6.87 19.92
C SER A 39 31.10 -7.98 19.97
N GLN A 40 31.34 -9.09 19.30
CA GLN A 40 30.43 -10.24 19.29
C GLN A 40 30.15 -10.81 20.71
N PRO A 41 31.12 -10.87 21.65
CA PRO A 41 30.81 -11.19 23.05
C PRO A 41 29.81 -10.23 23.70
N ALA A 42 29.87 -8.93 23.38
CA ALA A 42 28.92 -7.95 23.91
C ALA A 42 27.50 -8.17 23.36
N VAL A 43 27.38 -8.48 22.05
CA VAL A 43 26.09 -8.85 21.43
C VAL A 43 25.50 -10.09 22.08
N THR A 44 26.34 -11.12 22.31
CA THR A 44 25.93 -12.39 22.97
C THR A 44 25.44 -12.11 24.40
N LYS A 45 26.18 -11.31 25.15
CA LYS A 45 25.79 -10.92 26.51
C LYS A 45 24.47 -10.14 26.53
N SER A 46 24.28 -9.20 25.59
CA SER A 46 23.03 -8.44 25.49
C SER A 46 21.84 -9.30 25.13
N LEU A 47 22.04 -10.32 24.28
CA LEU A 47 20.97 -11.30 23.98
C LEU A 47 20.62 -12.12 25.23
N ALA A 48 21.63 -12.60 25.98
CA ALA A 48 21.38 -13.35 27.21
C ALA A 48 20.67 -12.50 28.27
N GLU A 49 21.04 -11.21 28.44
CA GLU A 49 20.34 -10.27 29.31
C GLU A 49 18.86 -10.11 28.89
N LEU A 50 18.61 -10.07 27.60
CA LEU A 50 17.26 -9.93 27.06
C LEU A 50 16.43 -11.20 27.29
N GLU A 51 17.00 -12.37 27.04
CA GLU A 51 16.33 -13.68 27.27
C GLU A 51 16.05 -13.89 28.77
N ASP A 52 16.93 -13.41 29.66
CA ASP A 52 16.69 -13.40 31.11
C ASP A 52 15.50 -12.47 31.49
N ILE A 53 15.35 -11.34 30.82
CA ILE A 53 14.19 -10.45 31.03
C ILE A 53 12.88 -11.15 30.66
N PHE A 54 12.87 -11.91 29.56
CA PHE A 54 11.70 -12.65 29.08
C PHE A 54 11.52 -14.02 29.78
N GLY A 55 12.53 -14.50 30.47
CA GLY A 55 12.54 -15.79 31.18
C GLY A 55 12.60 -17.01 30.27
N ALA A 56 12.87 -16.86 28.98
CA ALA A 56 13.00 -17.94 28.02
C ALA A 56 13.80 -17.50 26.78
N PRO A 57 14.35 -18.46 26.01
CA PRO A 57 15.06 -18.18 24.77
C PRO A 57 14.15 -17.51 23.73
N LEU A 58 14.65 -16.43 23.11
CA LEU A 58 13.97 -15.71 22.04
C LEU A 58 14.42 -16.18 20.66
N PHE A 59 15.64 -16.75 20.57
CA PHE A 59 16.19 -17.28 19.32
C PHE A 59 16.77 -18.68 19.53
N LEU A 60 16.61 -19.52 18.51
CA LEU A 60 17.22 -20.85 18.42
C LEU A 60 18.30 -20.84 17.33
N ARG A 61 19.40 -21.54 17.60
CA ARG A 61 20.43 -21.79 16.60
C ARG A 61 20.01 -22.94 15.70
N THR A 62 19.96 -22.69 14.41
CA THR A 62 19.70 -23.68 13.37
C THR A 62 20.82 -23.71 12.35
N GLY A 63 20.81 -24.69 11.44
CA GLY A 63 21.79 -24.75 10.33
C GLY A 63 21.74 -23.52 9.40
N SER A 64 20.60 -22.80 9.35
CA SER A 64 20.43 -21.57 8.57
C SER A 64 20.66 -20.29 9.36
N GLY A 65 21.14 -20.38 10.61
CA GLY A 65 21.38 -19.24 11.48
C GLY A 65 20.42 -19.16 12.66
N LEU A 66 20.28 -17.97 13.24
CA LEU A 66 19.35 -17.71 14.34
C LEU A 66 17.93 -17.57 13.83
N GLN A 67 17.01 -18.36 14.40
CA GLN A 67 15.59 -18.32 14.11
C GLN A 67 14.80 -17.94 15.37
N PRO A 68 13.79 -17.04 15.28
CA PRO A 68 13.01 -16.67 16.44
C PRO A 68 12.13 -17.83 16.92
N THR A 69 12.02 -17.97 18.25
CA THR A 69 11.01 -18.85 18.90
C THR A 69 9.62 -18.23 18.76
N GLN A 70 8.59 -18.90 19.23
CA GLN A 70 7.24 -18.32 19.31
C GLN A 70 7.23 -17.03 20.16
N LEU A 71 7.92 -17.05 21.34
CA LEU A 71 8.08 -15.87 22.18
C LEU A 71 8.95 -14.81 21.48
N GLY A 72 10.00 -15.21 20.75
CA GLY A 72 10.83 -14.34 19.95
C GLY A 72 10.04 -13.61 18.86
N ASN A 73 9.13 -14.30 18.17
CA ASN A 73 8.25 -13.67 17.19
C ASN A 73 7.33 -12.62 17.83
N LEU A 74 6.72 -12.92 18.98
CA LEU A 74 5.92 -11.95 19.73
C LEU A 74 6.76 -10.74 20.15
N ALA A 75 7.96 -10.97 20.70
CA ALA A 75 8.89 -9.91 21.11
C ALA A 75 9.31 -9.03 19.90
N LEU A 76 9.61 -9.64 18.74
CA LEU A 76 9.96 -8.94 17.51
C LEU A 76 8.84 -8.03 17.01
N VAL A 77 7.61 -8.54 16.97
CA VAL A 77 6.45 -7.72 16.56
C VAL A 77 6.32 -6.50 17.45
N ARG A 78 6.40 -6.68 18.78
CA ARG A 78 6.30 -5.57 19.73
C ARG A 78 7.49 -4.62 19.68
N ALA A 79 8.71 -5.16 19.50
CA ALA A 79 9.91 -4.35 19.38
C ALA A 79 9.85 -3.43 18.14
N ARG A 80 9.41 -3.96 17.00
CA ARG A 80 9.23 -3.15 15.78
C ARG A 80 8.20 -2.03 16.00
N HIS A 81 7.06 -2.33 16.62
CA HIS A 81 6.05 -1.32 16.93
C HIS A 81 6.61 -0.20 17.82
N MET A 82 7.31 -0.55 18.90
CA MET A 82 7.89 0.44 19.84
C MET A 82 8.98 1.29 19.17
N LEU A 83 9.82 0.70 18.34
CA LEU A 83 10.84 1.43 17.59
C LEU A 83 10.20 2.39 16.58
N SER A 84 9.19 1.94 15.86
CA SER A 84 8.48 2.78 14.91
C SER A 84 7.69 3.92 15.56
N ASP A 85 7.14 3.71 16.77
CA ASP A 85 6.51 4.79 17.54
C ASP A 85 7.55 5.83 18.01
N LEU A 86 8.77 5.41 18.36
CA LEU A 86 9.87 6.33 18.65
C LEU A 86 10.32 7.12 17.41
N ASP A 87 10.46 6.45 16.26
CA ASP A 87 10.80 7.12 14.99
C ASP A 87 9.72 8.13 14.59
N LEU A 88 8.44 7.81 14.85
CA LEU A 88 7.33 8.73 14.61
C LEU A 88 7.44 9.96 15.51
N TRP A 89 7.69 9.74 16.81
CA TRP A 89 7.86 10.82 17.76
C TRP A 89 9.05 11.72 17.43
N GLU A 90 10.19 11.15 17.02
CA GLU A 90 11.35 11.92 16.57
C GLU A 90 10.98 12.83 15.38
N ARG A 91 10.27 12.30 14.40
CA ARG A 91 9.78 13.06 13.23
C ARG A 91 8.80 14.17 13.62
N GLU A 92 7.91 13.93 14.58
CA GLU A 92 6.99 14.94 15.09
C GLU A 92 7.74 16.09 15.77
N VAL A 93 8.76 15.76 16.58
CA VAL A 93 9.63 16.76 17.23
C VAL A 93 10.40 17.58 16.19
N GLU A 94 11.00 16.92 15.18
CA GLU A 94 11.69 17.59 14.08
C GLU A 94 10.75 18.51 13.28
N ALA A 95 9.53 18.06 13.00
CA ALA A 95 8.54 18.86 12.29
C ALA A 95 8.19 20.13 13.08
N LEU A 96 7.95 20.00 14.39
CA LEU A 96 7.68 21.13 15.27
C LEU A 96 8.87 22.11 15.36
N GLN A 97 10.09 21.59 15.48
CA GLN A 97 11.32 22.42 15.50
C GLN A 97 11.54 23.17 14.18
N ALA A 98 11.13 22.56 13.06
CA ALA A 98 11.20 23.19 11.74
C ALA A 98 10.01 24.12 11.44
N GLY A 99 9.13 24.40 12.43
CA GLY A 99 7.93 25.21 12.25
C GLY A 99 6.85 24.57 11.36
N ARG A 100 6.88 23.25 11.18
CA ARG A 100 5.90 22.46 10.44
C ARG A 100 4.91 21.79 11.40
N SER A 101 3.66 21.68 10.98
CA SER A 101 2.61 21.13 11.87
C SER A 101 2.71 19.63 12.05
N ALA A 102 3.08 18.87 11.00
CA ALA A 102 3.28 17.42 11.01
C ALA A 102 3.86 16.93 9.66
N HIS A 103 4.27 15.65 9.64
CA HIS A 103 4.63 14.93 8.41
C HIS A 103 3.90 13.59 8.38
N LEU A 104 3.25 13.25 7.24
CA LEU A 104 2.55 11.99 7.03
C LEU A 104 3.27 11.10 6.03
N HIS A 105 3.38 9.81 6.34
CA HIS A 105 3.82 8.77 5.42
C HIS A 105 2.60 8.01 4.90
N VAL A 106 2.27 8.20 3.62
CA VAL A 106 1.06 7.65 3.01
C VAL A 106 1.41 6.63 1.95
N GLY A 107 0.89 5.41 2.11
CA GLY A 107 0.95 4.39 1.08
C GLY A 107 -0.20 4.54 0.08
N VAL A 108 0.08 4.33 -1.20
CA VAL A 108 -0.95 4.47 -2.25
C VAL A 108 -0.82 3.33 -3.25
N VAL A 109 -1.91 2.61 -3.50
CA VAL A 109 -1.91 1.59 -4.56
C VAL A 109 -1.90 2.25 -5.94
N PRO A 110 -1.44 1.52 -6.98
CA PRO A 110 -1.62 1.95 -8.36
C PRO A 110 -3.09 2.23 -8.69
N TYR A 111 -3.30 3.11 -9.67
CA TYR A 111 -4.64 3.48 -10.15
C TYR A 111 -5.51 4.25 -9.15
N VAL A 112 -4.90 5.02 -8.27
CA VAL A 112 -5.55 6.13 -7.58
C VAL A 112 -5.32 7.40 -8.41
N SER A 113 -6.38 8.17 -8.63
CA SER A 113 -6.32 9.39 -9.46
C SER A 113 -5.23 10.35 -8.98
N SER A 114 -4.37 10.76 -9.91
CA SER A 114 -3.32 11.73 -9.64
C SER A 114 -3.90 13.11 -9.30
N ALA A 115 -5.02 13.47 -9.92
CA ALA A 115 -5.72 14.73 -9.66
C ALA A 115 -6.26 14.78 -8.21
N LEU A 116 -6.89 13.67 -7.74
CA LEU A 116 -7.37 13.55 -6.36
C LEU A 116 -6.22 13.70 -5.35
N LEU A 117 -5.13 12.97 -5.56
CA LEU A 117 -3.97 13.02 -4.66
C LEU A 117 -3.34 14.41 -4.61
N THR A 118 -3.14 15.02 -5.77
CA THR A 118 -2.54 16.38 -5.87
C THR A 118 -3.43 17.41 -5.17
N ALA A 119 -4.74 17.35 -5.37
CA ALA A 119 -5.69 18.24 -4.71
C ALA A 119 -5.68 18.05 -3.18
N ALA A 120 -5.70 16.79 -2.72
CA ALA A 120 -5.69 16.48 -1.28
C ALA A 120 -4.39 16.95 -0.59
N ILE A 121 -3.23 16.66 -1.19
CA ILE A 121 -1.93 17.07 -0.68
C ILE A 121 -1.82 18.59 -0.63
N SER A 122 -2.22 19.26 -1.71
CA SER A 122 -2.18 20.73 -1.78
C SER A 122 -3.09 21.39 -0.74
N GLN A 123 -4.29 20.86 -0.52
CA GLN A 123 -5.20 21.36 0.50
C GLN A 123 -4.67 21.12 1.91
N LEU A 124 -4.16 19.92 2.18
CA LEU A 124 -3.59 19.56 3.48
C LEU A 124 -2.43 20.50 3.85
N HIS A 125 -1.52 20.70 2.90
CA HIS A 125 -0.38 21.59 3.11
C HIS A 125 -0.82 23.06 3.33
N ARG A 126 -1.69 23.59 2.45
CA ARG A 126 -2.14 24.98 2.56
C ARG A 126 -2.97 25.28 3.82
N ARG A 127 -3.83 24.36 4.25
CA ARG A 127 -4.72 24.57 5.40
C ARG A 127 -4.05 24.31 6.73
N HIS A 128 -3.14 23.34 6.78
CA HIS A 128 -2.64 22.78 8.02
C HIS A 128 -1.11 22.75 8.12
N GLY A 129 -0.36 23.17 7.09
CA GLY A 129 1.11 23.14 7.08
C GLY A 129 1.70 21.71 7.10
N VAL A 130 0.86 20.67 6.94
CA VAL A 130 1.29 19.28 6.97
C VAL A 130 2.05 18.96 5.68
N THR A 131 3.18 18.28 5.83
CA THR A 131 3.96 17.72 4.71
C THR A 131 3.68 16.23 4.56
N LEU A 132 4.02 15.64 3.40
CA LEU A 132 3.64 14.28 3.10
C LEU A 132 4.69 13.57 2.24
N SER A 133 4.96 12.30 2.56
CA SER A 133 5.71 11.36 1.72
C SER A 133 4.77 10.32 1.15
N LEU A 134 4.84 10.09 -0.18
CA LEU A 134 4.05 9.05 -0.85
C LEU A 134 4.90 7.82 -1.13
N HIS A 135 4.39 6.66 -0.72
CA HIS A 135 4.96 5.35 -1.05
C HIS A 135 3.99 4.58 -1.95
N ARG A 136 4.41 4.27 -3.18
CA ARG A 136 3.58 3.51 -4.13
C ARG A 136 3.97 2.04 -4.14
N ALA A 137 3.01 1.18 -3.78
CA ALA A 137 3.16 -0.28 -3.84
C ALA A 137 1.80 -0.96 -3.93
N THR A 138 1.77 -2.28 -4.08
CA THR A 138 0.53 -3.08 -4.04
C THR A 138 0.05 -3.25 -2.60
N THR A 139 -1.22 -3.61 -2.42
CA THR A 139 -1.87 -3.74 -1.11
C THR A 139 -1.12 -4.70 -0.18
N ASP A 140 -0.64 -5.81 -0.70
CA ASP A 140 0.12 -6.84 0.01
C ASP A 140 1.47 -6.36 0.56
N HIS A 141 2.07 -5.34 -0.05
CA HIS A 141 3.25 -4.65 0.47
C HIS A 141 2.89 -3.52 1.45
N LEU A 142 1.86 -2.73 1.13
CA LEU A 142 1.50 -1.57 1.95
C LEU A 142 0.91 -1.95 3.31
N VAL A 143 0.14 -3.04 3.41
CA VAL A 143 -0.48 -3.45 4.67
C VAL A 143 0.54 -3.86 5.74
N PRO A 144 1.57 -4.67 5.43
CA PRO A 144 2.65 -4.91 6.37
C PRO A 144 3.36 -3.63 6.82
N MET A 145 3.67 -2.70 5.92
CA MET A 145 4.29 -1.41 6.26
C MET A 145 3.40 -0.57 7.18
N LEU A 146 2.08 -0.52 6.91
CA LEU A 146 1.11 0.13 7.78
C LEU A 146 1.10 -0.49 9.19
N ARG A 147 1.14 -1.82 9.29
CA ARG A 147 1.19 -2.54 10.56
C ARG A 147 2.52 -2.39 11.29
N GLN A 148 3.61 -2.24 10.55
CA GLN A 148 4.96 -2.01 11.10
C GLN A 148 5.23 -0.54 11.43
N HIS A 149 4.20 0.33 11.29
CA HIS A 149 4.27 1.77 11.56
C HIS A 149 5.20 2.56 10.61
N GLU A 150 5.61 1.96 9.50
CA GLU A 150 6.36 2.65 8.45
C GLU A 150 5.48 3.62 7.66
N LEU A 151 4.16 3.36 7.66
CA LEU A 151 3.14 4.23 7.07
C LEU A 151 2.10 4.62 8.13
N ASP A 152 1.58 5.83 8.02
CA ASP A 152 0.51 6.33 8.89
C ASP A 152 -0.85 5.87 8.42
N CYS A 153 -1.09 5.97 7.11
CA CYS A 153 -2.28 5.47 6.45
C CYS A 153 -1.97 4.98 5.03
N ILE A 154 -2.89 4.23 4.44
CA ILE A 154 -2.80 3.80 3.05
C ILE A 154 -4.09 4.05 2.31
N ILE A 155 -3.98 4.46 1.05
CA ILE A 155 -5.09 4.52 0.10
C ILE A 155 -5.01 3.24 -0.73
N SER A 156 -5.94 2.31 -0.47
CA SER A 156 -5.88 0.95 -1.02
C SER A 156 -7.27 0.37 -1.28
N ARG A 157 -7.31 -0.74 -2.01
CA ARG A 157 -8.55 -1.50 -2.21
C ARG A 157 -8.90 -2.31 -0.98
N ALA A 158 -10.19 -2.32 -0.62
CA ALA A 158 -10.69 -3.26 0.39
C ALA A 158 -10.73 -4.67 -0.21
N THR A 159 -9.83 -5.51 0.24
CA THR A 159 -9.79 -6.94 -0.09
C THR A 159 -9.93 -7.75 1.20
N SER A 160 -10.28 -9.02 1.10
CA SER A 160 -10.39 -9.92 2.27
C SER A 160 -9.10 -9.96 3.10
N THR A 161 -7.95 -9.82 2.46
CA THR A 161 -6.63 -9.79 3.12
C THR A 161 -6.38 -8.53 3.96
N VAL A 162 -7.18 -7.48 3.78
CA VAL A 162 -7.04 -6.20 4.48
C VAL A 162 -8.12 -6.01 5.55
N MET A 163 -9.23 -6.72 5.45
CA MET A 163 -10.37 -6.63 6.39
C MET A 163 -10.04 -7.33 7.71
N HIS A 164 -9.28 -6.66 8.58
CA HIS A 164 -8.90 -7.15 9.90
C HIS A 164 -9.33 -6.17 10.98
N GLU A 165 -9.57 -6.67 12.20
CA GLU A 165 -10.04 -5.88 13.36
C GLU A 165 -9.05 -4.80 13.84
N ASP A 166 -7.76 -4.91 13.47
CA ASP A 166 -6.69 -3.97 13.79
C ASP A 166 -6.66 -2.73 12.89
N LEU A 167 -7.47 -2.73 11.81
CA LEU A 167 -7.52 -1.66 10.82
C LEU A 167 -8.89 -0.99 10.75
N ILE A 168 -8.89 0.30 10.50
CA ILE A 168 -10.10 1.10 10.23
C ILE A 168 -10.13 1.42 8.75
N HIS A 169 -11.29 1.19 8.13
CA HIS A 169 -11.53 1.40 6.71
C HIS A 169 -12.54 2.53 6.52
N ARG A 170 -12.18 3.52 5.71
CA ARG A 170 -13.11 4.54 5.22
C ARG A 170 -13.18 4.46 3.71
N VAL A 171 -14.34 4.14 3.17
CA VAL A 171 -14.58 4.11 1.72
C VAL A 171 -14.44 5.53 1.19
N LEU A 172 -13.57 5.71 0.20
CA LEU A 172 -13.40 6.98 -0.51
C LEU A 172 -14.30 7.01 -1.74
N TYR A 173 -14.15 6.06 -2.66
CA TYR A 173 -14.95 5.98 -3.87
C TYR A 173 -14.93 4.59 -4.51
N ARG A 174 -15.84 4.37 -5.45
CA ARG A 174 -15.94 3.14 -6.25
C ARG A 174 -15.37 3.38 -7.63
N GLN A 175 -14.81 2.34 -8.23
CA GLN A 175 -14.25 2.39 -9.57
C GLN A 175 -14.86 1.30 -10.43
N ARG A 176 -15.17 1.64 -11.68
CA ARG A 176 -15.59 0.67 -12.72
C ARG A 176 -14.42 0.38 -13.65
N PRO A 177 -14.24 -0.85 -14.10
CA PRO A 177 -13.23 -1.19 -15.09
C PRO A 177 -13.62 -0.61 -16.46
N ARG A 178 -12.62 -0.18 -17.22
CA ARG A 178 -12.75 0.25 -18.61
C ARG A 178 -11.63 -0.35 -19.45
N LEU A 179 -12.00 -0.82 -20.63
CA LEU A 179 -11.06 -1.23 -21.65
C LEU A 179 -10.52 0.01 -22.36
N VAL A 180 -9.19 0.14 -22.41
CA VAL A 180 -8.48 1.24 -23.06
C VAL A 180 -7.56 0.69 -24.13
N ALA A 181 -7.51 1.36 -25.27
CA ALA A 181 -6.70 0.98 -26.43
C ALA A 181 -6.25 2.21 -27.20
N HIS A 182 -5.40 2.01 -28.22
CA HIS A 182 -5.14 3.05 -29.22
C HIS A 182 -6.45 3.56 -29.82
N GLY A 183 -6.58 4.87 -30.07
CA GLY A 183 -7.83 5.51 -30.48
C GLY A 183 -8.52 4.84 -31.69
N ARG A 184 -7.76 4.41 -32.70
CA ARG A 184 -8.31 3.67 -33.86
C ARG A 184 -8.88 2.31 -33.47
N LEU A 185 -8.20 1.56 -32.60
CA LEU A 185 -8.68 0.28 -32.10
C LEU A 185 -9.92 0.47 -31.23
N ALA A 186 -9.90 1.43 -30.32
CA ALA A 186 -11.03 1.75 -29.44
C ALA A 186 -12.28 2.11 -30.26
N GLN A 187 -12.16 2.95 -31.29
CA GLN A 187 -13.27 3.30 -32.19
C GLN A 187 -13.81 2.07 -32.96
N ARG A 188 -12.93 1.19 -33.42
CA ARG A 188 -13.33 -0.06 -34.09
C ARG A 188 -14.10 -0.99 -33.16
N LEU A 189 -13.64 -1.15 -31.93
CA LEU A 189 -14.29 -1.99 -30.91
C LEU A 189 -15.61 -1.36 -30.41
N ALA A 190 -15.67 -0.04 -30.26
CA ALA A 190 -16.88 0.66 -29.83
C ALA A 190 -18.08 0.50 -30.76
N ARG A 191 -17.84 0.24 -32.05
CA ARG A 191 -18.90 0.00 -33.07
C ARG A 191 -19.45 -1.42 -33.07
N ARG A 192 -18.90 -2.32 -32.26
CA ARG A 192 -19.25 -3.74 -32.23
C ARG A 192 -19.79 -4.12 -30.85
N LYS A 193 -20.60 -5.17 -30.80
CA LYS A 193 -20.94 -5.84 -29.53
C LYS A 193 -19.67 -6.43 -28.93
N PRO A 194 -19.60 -6.56 -27.59
CA PRO A 194 -18.48 -7.20 -26.91
C PRO A 194 -18.19 -8.58 -27.51
N ASP A 195 -17.00 -8.74 -28.07
CA ASP A 195 -16.47 -10.00 -28.57
C ASP A 195 -15.18 -10.32 -27.81
N TRP A 196 -15.35 -10.99 -26.68
CA TRP A 196 -14.25 -11.31 -25.77
C TRP A 196 -13.25 -12.31 -26.37
N ALA A 197 -13.70 -13.17 -27.30
CA ALA A 197 -12.79 -14.11 -27.99
C ALA A 197 -11.84 -13.36 -28.93
N ALA A 198 -12.33 -12.41 -29.71
CA ALA A 198 -11.50 -11.57 -30.57
C ALA A 198 -10.55 -10.68 -29.75
N VAL A 199 -11.00 -10.18 -28.60
CA VAL A 199 -10.18 -9.33 -27.73
C VAL A 199 -9.14 -10.15 -26.96
N ALA A 200 -9.41 -11.41 -26.62
CA ALA A 200 -8.43 -12.30 -25.96
C ALA A 200 -7.15 -12.49 -26.78
N ALA A 201 -7.25 -12.40 -28.11
CA ALA A 201 -6.12 -12.55 -29.03
C ALA A 201 -5.27 -11.28 -29.22
N LEU A 202 -5.65 -10.15 -28.62
CA LEU A 202 -4.90 -8.90 -28.67
C LEU A 202 -3.73 -8.89 -27.68
N ASP A 203 -2.86 -7.90 -27.82
CA ASP A 203 -1.70 -7.70 -26.93
C ASP A 203 -2.14 -7.04 -25.61
N TRP A 204 -2.24 -7.83 -24.58
CA TRP A 204 -2.70 -7.34 -23.28
C TRP A 204 -1.57 -6.74 -22.44
N VAL A 205 -1.77 -5.52 -21.97
CA VAL A 205 -0.98 -4.92 -20.89
C VAL A 205 -1.81 -5.00 -19.61
N LEU A 206 -1.38 -5.81 -18.67
CA LEU A 206 -2.15 -6.11 -17.45
C LEU A 206 -1.33 -5.84 -16.18
N PRO A 207 -1.99 -5.57 -15.05
CA PRO A 207 -1.29 -5.50 -13.79
C PRO A 207 -0.83 -6.90 -13.33
N ALA A 208 0.05 -6.94 -12.32
CA ALA A 208 0.58 -8.17 -11.75
C ALA A 208 -0.53 -9.15 -11.31
N ALA A 209 -0.24 -10.44 -11.37
CA ALA A 209 -1.22 -11.52 -11.16
C ALA A 209 -1.90 -11.50 -9.79
N ASN A 210 -1.22 -10.99 -8.74
CA ASN A 210 -1.73 -10.86 -7.37
C ASN A 210 -2.67 -9.66 -7.16
N THR A 211 -2.94 -8.84 -8.18
CA THR A 211 -3.83 -7.68 -8.05
C THR A 211 -5.31 -8.06 -8.23
N PRO A 212 -6.24 -7.40 -7.50
CA PRO A 212 -7.67 -7.63 -7.66
C PRO A 212 -8.17 -7.40 -9.10
N THR A 213 -7.64 -6.40 -9.79
CA THR A 213 -7.99 -6.12 -11.18
C THR A 213 -7.64 -7.29 -12.09
N ARG A 214 -6.42 -7.87 -11.94
CA ARG A 214 -6.00 -9.04 -12.72
C ARG A 214 -6.86 -10.24 -12.43
N GLN A 215 -7.17 -10.51 -11.16
CA GLN A 215 -8.00 -11.64 -10.75
C GLN A 215 -9.40 -11.55 -11.34
N LEU A 216 -10.02 -10.38 -11.33
CA LEU A 216 -11.35 -10.15 -11.91
C LEU A 216 -11.36 -10.30 -13.44
N ILE A 217 -10.29 -9.88 -14.13
CA ILE A 217 -10.13 -10.12 -15.57
C ILE A 217 -10.05 -11.63 -15.85
N VAL A 218 -9.20 -12.36 -15.13
CA VAL A 218 -9.07 -13.82 -15.26
C VAL A 218 -10.42 -14.51 -15.02
N GLU A 219 -11.11 -14.15 -13.96
CA GLU A 219 -12.42 -14.68 -13.62
C GLU A 219 -13.48 -14.40 -14.69
N HIS A 220 -13.47 -13.21 -15.28
CA HIS A 220 -14.36 -12.83 -16.38
C HIS A 220 -14.22 -13.78 -17.58
N PHE A 221 -12.99 -14.06 -18.02
CA PHE A 221 -12.73 -14.96 -19.13
C PHE A 221 -13.09 -16.41 -18.78
N ILE A 222 -12.77 -16.88 -17.59
CA ILE A 222 -13.12 -18.25 -17.14
C ILE A 222 -14.64 -18.43 -17.10
N ARG A 223 -15.39 -17.46 -16.56
CA ARG A 223 -16.87 -17.51 -16.52
C ARG A 223 -17.50 -17.52 -17.94
N ALA A 224 -16.82 -16.88 -18.89
CA ALA A 224 -17.26 -16.93 -20.30
C ALA A 224 -16.79 -18.22 -21.03
N GLY A 225 -16.20 -19.19 -20.34
CA GLY A 225 -15.71 -20.44 -20.92
C GLY A 225 -14.47 -20.27 -21.82
N MET A 226 -13.72 -19.18 -21.61
CA MET A 226 -12.54 -18.84 -22.42
C MET A 226 -11.26 -18.88 -21.57
N GLN A 227 -10.12 -19.10 -22.26
CA GLN A 227 -8.83 -18.94 -21.61
C GLN A 227 -8.54 -17.46 -21.33
N PRO A 228 -8.07 -17.11 -20.13
CA PRO A 228 -7.65 -15.76 -19.83
C PRO A 228 -6.47 -15.32 -20.73
N PRO A 229 -6.42 -14.05 -21.14
CA PRO A 229 -5.33 -13.55 -21.95
C PRO A 229 -4.00 -13.58 -21.21
N SER A 230 -2.93 -13.98 -21.89
CA SER A 230 -1.57 -13.83 -21.41
C SER A 230 -1.07 -12.40 -21.70
N PRO A 231 -0.55 -11.68 -20.72
CA PRO A 231 -0.06 -10.33 -20.98
C PRO A 231 1.26 -10.36 -21.74
N VAL A 232 1.41 -9.44 -22.70
CA VAL A 232 2.72 -9.14 -23.32
C VAL A 232 3.59 -8.30 -22.38
N LEU A 233 2.95 -7.58 -21.45
CA LEU A 233 3.62 -6.79 -20.41
C LEU A 233 2.79 -6.79 -19.13
N GLU A 234 3.45 -7.05 -18.01
CA GLU A 234 2.88 -6.77 -16.67
C GLU A 234 3.33 -5.39 -16.20
N ALA A 235 2.40 -4.44 -16.10
CA ALA A 235 2.66 -3.09 -15.65
C ALA A 235 1.44 -2.47 -14.96
N TYR A 236 1.70 -1.52 -14.06
CA TYR A 236 0.69 -0.66 -13.44
C TYR A 236 1.07 0.83 -13.47
N SER A 237 2.20 1.17 -14.11
CA SER A 237 2.55 2.55 -14.39
C SER A 237 1.68 3.08 -15.53
N THR A 238 0.90 4.11 -15.25
CA THR A 238 0.02 4.75 -16.25
C THR A 238 0.80 5.28 -17.44
N ASP A 239 2.01 5.80 -17.22
CA ASP A 239 2.87 6.33 -18.30
C ASP A 239 3.40 5.21 -19.20
N VAL A 240 3.75 4.04 -18.63
CA VAL A 240 4.18 2.87 -19.41
C VAL A 240 3.01 2.32 -20.23
N ILE A 241 1.82 2.19 -19.60
CA ILE A 241 0.61 1.73 -20.30
C ILE A 241 0.28 2.68 -21.44
N GLU A 242 0.26 4.00 -21.19
CA GLU A 242 0.02 5.00 -22.22
C GLU A 242 1.02 4.90 -23.37
N GLY A 243 2.31 4.79 -23.06
CA GLY A 243 3.37 4.67 -24.06
C GLY A 243 3.18 3.47 -24.98
N ILE A 244 2.92 2.29 -24.40
CA ILE A 244 2.70 1.07 -25.18
C ILE A 244 1.43 1.16 -26.03
N LEU A 245 0.30 1.53 -25.43
CA LEU A 245 -0.98 1.61 -26.14
C LEU A 245 -1.00 2.70 -27.22
N SER A 246 -0.23 3.79 -27.03
CA SER A 246 -0.14 4.87 -28.03
C SER A 246 0.69 4.50 -29.25
N GLN A 247 1.61 3.54 -29.11
CA GLN A 247 2.51 3.11 -30.18
C GLN A 247 2.04 1.85 -30.90
N ASN A 248 1.12 1.08 -30.29
CA ASN A 248 0.71 -0.21 -30.81
C ASN A 248 -0.83 -0.29 -30.94
N GLU A 249 -1.30 -0.41 -32.18
CA GLU A 249 -2.73 -0.50 -32.51
C GLU A 249 -3.38 -1.85 -32.18
N THR A 250 -2.61 -2.84 -31.70
CA THR A 250 -3.12 -4.16 -31.26
C THR A 250 -3.12 -4.30 -29.74
N SER A 251 -2.55 -3.33 -29.03
CA SER A 251 -2.45 -3.41 -27.56
C SER A 251 -3.66 -2.83 -26.84
N ILE A 252 -4.05 -3.50 -25.76
CA ILE A 252 -5.16 -3.11 -24.90
C ILE A 252 -4.82 -3.26 -23.42
N SER A 253 -5.54 -2.54 -22.59
CA SER A 253 -5.45 -2.65 -21.14
C SER A 253 -6.80 -2.44 -20.48
N VAL A 254 -6.97 -2.95 -19.27
CA VAL A 254 -8.10 -2.64 -18.40
C VAL A 254 -7.62 -1.83 -17.22
N VAL A 255 -8.17 -0.64 -17.10
CA VAL A 255 -7.87 0.30 -16.01
C VAL A 255 -9.18 0.84 -15.41
N PRO A 256 -9.16 1.41 -14.20
CA PRO A 256 -10.33 2.10 -13.66
C PRO A 256 -10.75 3.28 -14.53
N GLU A 257 -12.03 3.63 -14.48
CA GLU A 257 -12.63 4.65 -15.35
C GLU A 257 -12.02 6.05 -15.17
N ASP A 258 -11.71 6.45 -13.96
CA ASP A 258 -11.02 7.71 -13.67
C ASP A 258 -9.63 7.77 -14.34
N ILE A 259 -8.87 6.69 -14.24
CA ILE A 259 -7.57 6.54 -14.91
C ILE A 259 -7.74 6.48 -16.43
N ALA A 260 -8.76 5.77 -16.93
CA ALA A 260 -9.07 5.73 -18.37
C ALA A 260 -9.34 7.11 -18.94
N ARG A 261 -10.09 7.95 -18.21
CA ARG A 261 -10.34 9.35 -18.58
C ARG A 261 -9.04 10.16 -18.62
N GLU A 262 -8.20 10.07 -17.59
CA GLU A 262 -6.90 10.75 -17.55
C GLU A 262 -6.01 10.36 -18.75
N LEU A 263 -5.94 9.07 -19.08
CA LEU A 263 -5.18 8.56 -20.22
C LEU A 263 -5.74 9.05 -21.57
N CYS A 264 -7.06 9.05 -21.74
CA CYS A 264 -7.71 9.47 -22.98
C CYS A 264 -7.62 10.98 -23.24
N GLN A 265 -7.54 11.81 -22.19
CA GLN A 265 -7.38 13.26 -22.32
C GLN A 265 -6.08 13.68 -23.04
N ARG A 266 -5.06 12.84 -23.01
CA ARG A 266 -3.78 13.04 -23.72
C ARG A 266 -3.86 12.79 -25.23
N GLY A 267 -5.01 12.34 -25.75
CA GLY A 267 -5.42 12.41 -27.15
C GLY A 267 -5.07 11.24 -28.06
N ARG A 268 -4.29 10.26 -27.63
CA ARG A 268 -3.91 9.10 -28.46
C ARG A 268 -4.71 7.83 -28.16
N LEU A 269 -5.26 7.75 -26.97
CA LEU A 269 -6.01 6.59 -26.49
C LEU A 269 -7.51 6.82 -26.57
N GLY A 270 -8.26 5.75 -26.61
CA GLY A 270 -9.72 5.75 -26.54
C GLY A 270 -10.22 4.70 -25.54
N MET A 271 -11.32 5.04 -24.91
CA MET A 271 -12.05 4.14 -24.02
C MET A 271 -13.09 3.36 -24.83
N VAL A 272 -13.13 2.05 -24.66
CA VAL A 272 -14.14 1.19 -25.28
C VAL A 272 -15.36 1.14 -24.33
N PRO A 273 -16.57 1.46 -24.79
CA PRO A 273 -17.76 1.59 -23.96
C PRO A 273 -18.41 0.23 -23.63
N TRP A 274 -17.60 -0.79 -23.39
CA TRP A 274 -18.11 -2.09 -23.00
C TRP A 274 -18.25 -2.18 -21.47
N ASP A 275 -19.33 -2.80 -21.04
CA ASP A 275 -19.55 -3.11 -19.64
C ASP A 275 -19.02 -4.51 -19.33
N PHE A 276 -18.24 -4.61 -18.28
CA PHE A 276 -17.71 -5.88 -17.80
C PHE A 276 -18.67 -6.66 -16.91
N GLY A 277 -19.77 -6.03 -16.46
CA GLY A 277 -20.74 -6.64 -15.52
C GLY A 277 -20.19 -6.86 -14.11
N TRP A 278 -19.03 -6.29 -13.78
CA TRP A 278 -18.44 -6.34 -12.44
C TRP A 278 -17.75 -5.00 -12.08
N GLU A 279 -17.62 -4.77 -10.79
CA GLU A 279 -16.98 -3.58 -10.24
C GLU A 279 -15.65 -3.95 -9.57
N LEU A 280 -14.75 -3.00 -9.50
CA LEU A 280 -13.53 -3.13 -8.72
C LEU A 280 -13.85 -2.98 -7.22
N PRO A 281 -13.13 -3.66 -6.32
CA PRO A 281 -13.24 -3.37 -4.90
C PRO A 281 -13.02 -1.88 -4.65
N PRO A 282 -13.80 -1.25 -3.74
CA PRO A 282 -13.74 0.19 -3.52
C PRO A 282 -12.35 0.63 -3.05
N ILE A 283 -11.99 1.86 -3.39
CA ILE A 283 -10.82 2.53 -2.84
C ILE A 283 -11.18 3.03 -1.44
N ASN A 284 -10.33 2.71 -0.48
CA ASN A 284 -10.47 3.06 0.92
C ASN A 284 -9.24 3.81 1.41
N LEU A 285 -9.44 4.72 2.35
CA LEU A 285 -8.41 5.14 3.27
C LEU A 285 -8.40 4.13 4.43
N ILE A 286 -7.27 3.51 4.66
CA ILE A 286 -7.06 2.47 5.67
C ILE A 286 -6.00 2.95 6.64
N ARG A 287 -6.28 2.85 7.92
CA ARG A 287 -5.37 3.23 9.00
C ARG A 287 -5.42 2.23 10.15
N ARG A 288 -4.41 2.25 11.00
CA ARG A 288 -4.43 1.44 12.23
C ARG A 288 -5.52 1.92 13.18
N LYS A 289 -6.13 0.98 13.89
CA LYS A 289 -7.03 1.28 14.99
C LYS A 289 -6.20 1.79 16.19
N ARG A 290 -6.40 3.04 16.57
CA ARG A 290 -5.76 3.69 17.72
C ARG A 290 -6.83 4.26 18.63
N GLU A 291 -6.51 4.46 19.93
CA GLU A 291 -7.41 5.14 20.87
C GLU A 291 -7.63 6.60 20.44
N GLN A 292 -6.58 7.27 19.98
CA GLN A 292 -6.68 8.61 19.39
C GLN A 292 -6.06 8.61 17.99
N ALA A 293 -6.78 9.15 17.01
CA ALA A 293 -6.25 9.36 15.67
C ALA A 293 -5.27 10.55 15.69
N LEU A 294 -4.21 10.46 14.89
CA LEU A 294 -3.31 11.60 14.69
C LEU A 294 -4.10 12.73 14.03
N THR A 295 -3.91 13.96 14.49
CA THR A 295 -4.62 15.14 13.96
C THR A 295 -4.40 15.29 12.44
N ALA A 296 -3.17 15.17 11.96
CA ALA A 296 -2.83 15.26 10.54
C ALA A 296 -3.48 14.15 9.71
N GLU A 297 -3.55 12.92 10.24
CA GLU A 297 -4.22 11.78 9.60
C GLU A 297 -5.72 12.01 9.46
N SER A 298 -6.37 12.55 10.50
CA SER A 298 -7.79 12.91 10.47
C SER A 298 -8.06 14.03 9.46
N GLN A 299 -7.24 15.10 9.45
CA GLN A 299 -7.34 16.19 8.49
C GLN A 299 -7.19 15.70 7.05
N PHE A 300 -6.23 14.82 6.79
CA PHE A 300 -6.05 14.21 5.47
C PHE A 300 -7.26 13.36 5.06
N SER A 301 -7.78 12.57 5.99
CA SER A 301 -8.99 11.75 5.78
C SER A 301 -10.20 12.61 5.40
N ASP A 302 -10.44 13.70 6.13
CA ASP A 302 -11.60 14.56 5.91
C ASP A 302 -11.49 15.29 4.55
N ILE A 303 -10.29 15.78 4.20
CA ILE A 303 -10.04 16.39 2.88
C ILE A 303 -10.28 15.40 1.74
N LEU A 304 -9.81 14.16 1.87
CA LEU A 304 -10.05 13.12 0.85
C LEU A 304 -11.53 12.81 0.69
N LEU A 305 -12.27 12.69 1.79
CA LEU A 305 -13.71 12.43 1.76
C LEU A 305 -14.48 13.57 1.11
N ASP A 306 -14.17 14.82 1.46
CA ASP A 306 -14.78 16.00 0.87
C ASP A 306 -14.53 16.07 -0.65
N LEU A 307 -13.30 15.82 -1.09
CA LEU A 307 -12.95 15.82 -2.52
C LEU A 307 -13.68 14.69 -3.26
N CYS A 308 -13.79 13.50 -2.67
CA CYS A 308 -14.51 12.39 -3.29
C CYS A 308 -16.02 12.63 -3.36
N ALA A 309 -16.62 13.23 -2.32
CA ALA A 309 -18.04 13.58 -2.31
C ALA A 309 -18.37 14.63 -3.38
N ASN A 310 -17.51 15.65 -3.52
CA ASN A 310 -17.68 16.70 -4.54
C ASN A 310 -17.51 16.16 -5.98
N ALA A 311 -16.59 15.19 -6.18
CA ALA A 311 -16.40 14.55 -7.48
C ALA A 311 -17.56 13.59 -7.86
N ALA A 312 -18.31 13.09 -6.90
CA ALA A 312 -19.47 12.23 -7.11
C ALA A 312 -20.79 13.02 -7.37
N ALA A 313 -20.81 14.33 -7.08
CA ALA A 313 -21.95 15.17 -7.40
C ALA A 313 -22.08 15.30 -8.93
N PRO A 314 -23.26 15.06 -9.52
CA PRO A 314 -23.47 15.25 -10.96
C PRO A 314 -23.20 16.71 -11.31
N GLU A 315 -22.43 16.95 -12.39
CA GLU A 315 -22.31 18.29 -12.96
C GLU A 315 -23.72 18.87 -13.16
N PRO A 316 -23.97 20.12 -12.74
CA PRO A 316 -25.23 20.77 -13.05
C PRO A 316 -25.39 20.78 -14.56
N ALA A 317 -26.48 20.18 -15.04
CA ALA A 317 -26.84 20.20 -16.46
C ALA A 317 -26.76 21.67 -16.93
N HIS A 318 -25.80 21.98 -17.78
CA HIS A 318 -25.75 23.25 -18.45
C HIS A 318 -27.03 23.37 -19.30
N ALA A 319 -27.91 24.25 -18.86
CA ALA A 319 -29.11 24.65 -19.59
C ALA A 319 -28.75 25.52 -20.79
#